data_1553d7b3d4680d98b5267df08da9c4f6
#
_entry.id   1553d7b3d4680d98b5267df08da9c4f6
#
_cell.length_a   1.000
_cell.length_b   1.000
_cell.length_c   1.000
_cell.angle_alpha   90.00
_cell.angle_beta   90.00
_cell.angle_gamma   90.00
#
_symmetry.space_group_name_H-M   'P 1'
#
loop_
_entity.id
_entity.type
_entity.pdbx_description
1 polymer ?
#
loop_
_entity_poly.entity_id
_entity_poly.type
_entity_poly.pdbx_seq_one_letter_code
_entity_poly.pdbx_strand_id
1 'polypeptide(L)'
;MKQLRALLALFVFLALAFPATAQEAARGGGRITAIEVQGTQRIDPDTVRSYMLVQRGDVAEQDRIDRSLRALFATGLFRDVTIRTEGARVIVQVVENPLINRVAFEGNRRVSSDILRSVVLTQPRGVFTPAAVQTDRQRILELYARRGRFLATVEPKIVELDQNRVDLVFEIVEGDPALVARVTFVGNNAFSESRLKDVVSTQEQAWFRLLSSSDIYDPERLTYDRELLRRFYLRQGYADIQVTGAAGELTPDRSAFFVTYTIDEGRRYRVGKVEVSSEIPRVPVTGLRPEVEITDGEWYDGDAVERGSTALADALQGRGEAFIEVQARVTRNPETATIDLMYIVRESARAFVERIDISGNTRTEDRVIRREFRLAEGDPMNARQIRRSRDRIRALGYFSDVQITNQPGSGPERVNLNTTVVERATGEFTLGGGYSTDAGFLLDAGVRERNLLGMGLDARIGGVLAQKRSQLDLSVTDPQFLDRNLAAGADAFLINRDLRYITGYRERRAGFALRTGYEINDRLRQNWSYALIDRDIYDINSYASRFIQEQAGRTLLSQVSTTVTY
;
A
#
# COMPACT_ATOMS: atom_id res chain seq x y z
N MET A 1 59.46 -3.07 -45.20
CA MET A 1 60.69 -2.24 -45.08
C MET A 1 61.09 -1.77 -46.47
N LYS A 2 61.31 -0.48 -46.70
CA LYS A 2 61.79 0.11 -47.97
C LYS A 2 60.85 -0.07 -49.17
N GLN A 3 59.71 0.60 -49.22
CA GLN A 3 59.11 1.07 -50.48
C GLN A 3 57.82 1.88 -50.19
N LEU A 4 57.85 2.84 -49.28
CA LEU A 4 56.77 3.82 -49.12
C LEU A 4 57.32 5.19 -48.72
N ARG A 5 58.39 5.63 -49.43
CA ARG A 5 59.02 6.96 -49.24
C ARG A 5 59.39 7.65 -50.56
N ALA A 6 58.63 7.42 -51.63
CA ALA A 6 58.95 7.99 -52.92
C ALA A 6 57.72 8.52 -53.70
N LEU A 7 56.72 9.10 -53.00
CA LEU A 7 55.56 9.71 -53.67
C LEU A 7 55.04 11.00 -52.95
N LEU A 8 55.98 11.69 -52.30
CA LEU A 8 55.65 12.98 -51.62
C LEU A 8 56.62 14.09 -52.01
N ALA A 9 56.99 14.18 -53.26
CA ALA A 9 57.91 15.22 -53.75
C ALA A 9 57.66 15.54 -55.22
N LEU A 10 56.41 15.81 -55.61
CA LEU A 10 56.16 16.42 -56.93
C LEU A 10 54.77 17.08 -57.02
N PHE A 11 54.45 18.04 -56.14
CA PHE A 11 53.36 18.98 -56.35
C PHE A 11 53.61 20.29 -55.56
N VAL A 12 54.78 20.89 -55.81
CA VAL A 12 55.04 22.29 -55.49
C VAL A 12 55.57 22.93 -56.79
N PHE A 13 54.92 23.95 -57.20
CA PHE A 13 55.11 24.85 -58.32
C PHE A 13 54.06 24.70 -59.44
N LEU A 14 52.89 25.35 -59.24
CA LEU A 14 52.30 26.28 -60.19
C LEU A 14 51.32 27.23 -59.45
N ALA A 15 51.87 28.22 -58.79
CA ALA A 15 51.10 29.39 -58.34
C ALA A 15 51.00 30.36 -59.51
N LEU A 16 49.86 30.34 -60.17
CA LEU A 16 49.45 31.43 -61.05
C LEU A 16 48.33 32.23 -60.36
N ALA A 17 48.67 33.49 -60.15
CA ALA A 17 47.87 34.51 -59.58
C ALA A 17 46.52 34.71 -60.34
N PHE A 18 45.42 34.45 -59.61
CA PHE A 18 44.14 35.04 -59.86
C PHE A 18 43.83 36.09 -58.77
N PRO A 19 43.36 37.28 -59.13
CA PRO A 19 42.97 38.29 -58.16
C PRO A 19 41.76 37.72 -57.36
N ALA A 20 41.93 37.53 -56.11
CA ALA A 20 40.83 37.25 -55.18
C ALA A 20 39.97 38.53 -55.12
N THR A 21 38.92 38.57 -55.89
CA THR A 21 37.79 39.43 -55.54
C THR A 21 37.19 38.81 -54.27
N ALA A 22 37.57 39.37 -53.15
CA ALA A 22 36.87 39.13 -51.86
C ALA A 22 35.44 39.65 -52.08
N GLN A 23 34.54 38.68 -52.32
CA GLN A 23 33.11 38.91 -52.20
C GLN A 23 32.84 38.91 -50.71
N GLU A 24 32.97 40.09 -50.09
CA GLU A 24 32.42 40.44 -48.83
C GLU A 24 30.92 40.18 -48.92
N ALA A 25 30.53 38.90 -48.56
CA ALA A 25 29.14 38.58 -48.30
C ALA A 25 28.69 39.54 -47.20
N ALA A 26 27.86 40.51 -47.61
CA ALA A 26 27.26 41.49 -46.74
C ALA A 26 26.66 40.80 -45.44
N ARG A 27 27.41 40.76 -44.36
CA ARG A 27 26.92 40.56 -43.02
C ARG A 27 26.29 41.85 -42.48
N GLY A 28 25.28 42.31 -43.20
CA GLY A 28 24.48 43.47 -42.82
C GLY A 28 23.03 43.05 -42.83
N GLY A 29 22.56 42.41 -41.79
CA GLY A 29 21.13 42.23 -41.59
C GLY A 29 20.47 43.59 -41.53
N GLY A 30 19.65 43.92 -42.56
CA GLY A 30 18.84 45.14 -42.55
C GLY A 30 17.97 45.20 -41.30
N ARG A 31 17.61 46.41 -40.83
CA ARG A 31 16.64 46.51 -39.73
C ARG A 31 15.30 45.90 -40.14
N ILE A 32 14.74 45.06 -39.29
CA ILE A 32 13.45 44.38 -39.50
C ILE A 32 12.34 45.43 -39.52
N THR A 33 11.71 45.59 -40.65
CA THR A 33 10.59 46.54 -40.81
C THR A 33 9.24 45.89 -40.51
N ALA A 34 9.11 44.61 -40.76
CA ALA A 34 7.89 43.85 -40.49
C ALA A 34 8.21 42.38 -40.19
N ILE A 35 7.45 41.77 -39.27
CA ILE A 35 7.42 40.33 -39.02
C ILE A 35 6.04 39.83 -39.46
N GLU A 36 6.02 39.06 -40.53
CA GLU A 36 4.80 38.52 -41.14
C GLU A 36 4.66 37.06 -40.72
N VAL A 37 3.55 36.71 -40.07
CA VAL A 37 3.26 35.35 -39.63
C VAL A 37 2.22 34.75 -40.57
N GLN A 38 2.53 33.58 -41.13
CA GLN A 38 1.69 32.87 -42.08
C GLN A 38 1.42 31.43 -41.58
N GLY A 39 0.23 30.88 -41.93
CA GLY A 39 -0.12 29.50 -41.61
C GLY A 39 -0.82 29.30 -40.25
N THR A 40 -1.07 30.38 -39.52
CA THR A 40 -1.88 30.29 -38.29
C THR A 40 -3.36 30.06 -38.62
N GLN A 41 -4.02 29.20 -37.87
CA GLN A 41 -5.46 28.94 -38.00
C GLN A 41 -6.20 29.30 -36.70
N ARG A 42 -5.67 28.89 -35.57
CA ARG A 42 -6.22 29.04 -34.24
C ARG A 42 -5.41 29.99 -33.35
N ILE A 43 -4.09 29.98 -33.55
CA ILE A 43 -3.15 30.77 -32.75
C ILE A 43 -3.07 32.18 -33.37
N ASP A 44 -3.25 33.18 -32.53
CA ASP A 44 -3.12 34.57 -32.97
C ASP A 44 -1.70 34.85 -33.43
N PRO A 45 -1.50 35.51 -34.61
CA PRO A 45 -0.19 35.94 -35.10
C PRO A 45 0.63 36.74 -34.08
N ASP A 46 -0.01 37.52 -33.21
CA ASP A 46 0.68 38.27 -32.17
C ASP A 46 1.23 37.35 -31.08
N THR A 47 0.57 36.25 -30.81
CA THR A 47 1.10 35.20 -29.92
C THR A 47 2.38 34.59 -30.48
N VAL A 48 2.43 34.31 -31.79
CA VAL A 48 3.67 33.82 -32.44
C VAL A 48 4.79 34.83 -32.29
N ARG A 49 4.48 36.12 -32.55
CA ARG A 49 5.47 37.20 -32.41
C ARG A 49 5.99 37.35 -30.98
N SER A 50 5.15 37.14 -29.98
CA SER A 50 5.54 37.26 -28.57
C SER A 50 6.59 36.23 -28.12
N TYR A 51 6.65 35.06 -28.74
CA TYR A 51 7.67 34.03 -28.49
C TYR A 51 8.97 34.25 -29.25
N MET A 52 8.99 35.20 -30.19
CA MET A 52 10.20 35.50 -30.97
C MET A 52 11.15 36.40 -30.18
N LEU A 53 12.45 36.14 -30.31
CA LEU A 53 13.51 36.94 -29.69
C LEU A 53 13.93 38.14 -30.58
N VAL A 54 13.34 38.28 -31.76
CA VAL A 54 13.52 39.41 -32.68
C VAL A 54 12.23 40.20 -32.78
N GLN A 55 12.36 41.52 -32.80
CA GLN A 55 11.23 42.47 -32.89
C GLN A 55 11.40 43.43 -34.08
N ARG A 56 10.33 44.12 -34.41
CA ARG A 56 10.39 45.21 -35.41
C ARG A 56 11.36 46.30 -34.94
N GLY A 57 12.32 46.65 -35.79
CA GLY A 57 13.38 47.60 -35.50
C GLY A 57 14.73 46.98 -35.15
N ASP A 58 14.75 45.68 -34.80
CA ASP A 58 15.99 44.94 -34.55
C ASP A 58 16.78 44.65 -35.82
N VAL A 59 18.07 44.35 -35.68
CA VAL A 59 18.89 43.83 -36.78
C VAL A 59 18.58 42.34 -36.96
N ALA A 60 18.40 41.92 -38.19
CA ALA A 60 18.13 40.50 -38.52
C ALA A 60 19.41 39.67 -38.41
N GLU A 61 19.82 39.37 -37.17
CA GLU A 61 20.95 38.49 -36.88
C GLU A 61 20.51 37.01 -36.95
N GLN A 62 21.23 36.20 -37.72
CA GLN A 62 20.91 34.79 -37.94
C GLN A 62 20.81 34.02 -36.61
N ASP A 63 21.72 34.26 -35.66
CA ASP A 63 21.72 33.63 -34.36
C ASP A 63 20.45 33.93 -33.53
N ARG A 64 19.93 35.16 -33.60
CA ARG A 64 18.67 35.53 -32.92
C ARG A 64 17.45 34.92 -33.61
N ILE A 65 17.50 34.78 -34.94
CA ILE A 65 16.46 34.11 -35.73
C ILE A 65 16.44 32.61 -35.36
N ASP A 66 17.59 31.96 -35.29
CA ASP A 66 17.70 30.54 -34.93
C ASP A 66 17.25 30.28 -33.48
N ARG A 67 17.55 31.21 -32.56
CA ARG A 67 17.03 31.13 -31.17
C ARG A 67 15.51 31.36 -31.15
N SER A 68 14.96 32.26 -31.96
CA SER A 68 13.52 32.46 -32.10
C SER A 68 12.83 31.20 -32.63
N LEU A 69 13.44 30.56 -33.63
CA LEU A 69 12.97 29.27 -34.15
C LEU A 69 12.89 28.20 -33.07
N ARG A 70 13.97 28.04 -32.28
CA ARG A 70 14.00 27.08 -31.15
C ARG A 70 12.98 27.44 -30.08
N ALA A 71 12.78 28.73 -29.77
CA ALA A 71 11.79 29.19 -28.81
C ALA A 71 10.36 28.84 -29.27
N LEU A 72 10.04 29.02 -30.54
CA LEU A 72 8.74 28.64 -31.08
C LEU A 72 8.51 27.13 -31.05
N PHE A 73 9.50 26.31 -31.42
CA PHE A 73 9.40 24.86 -31.30
C PHE A 73 9.26 24.40 -29.83
N ALA A 74 9.96 25.07 -28.92
CA ALA A 74 9.91 24.73 -27.47
C ALA A 74 8.52 24.95 -26.84
N THR A 75 7.67 25.78 -27.44
CA THR A 75 6.27 25.96 -26.99
C THR A 75 5.42 24.72 -27.17
N GLY A 76 5.81 23.80 -28.08
CA GLY A 76 5.01 22.65 -28.46
C GLY A 76 3.73 22.98 -29.26
N LEU A 77 3.48 24.24 -29.59
CA LEU A 77 2.29 24.66 -30.29
C LEU A 77 2.34 24.36 -31.79
N PHE A 78 3.53 24.22 -32.35
CA PHE A 78 3.76 24.12 -33.79
C PHE A 78 4.37 22.76 -34.14
N ARG A 79 3.86 22.16 -35.18
CA ARG A 79 4.39 20.95 -35.82
C ARG A 79 5.61 21.28 -36.67
N ASP A 80 5.55 22.46 -37.38
CA ASP A 80 6.65 22.96 -38.18
C ASP A 80 6.72 24.49 -38.11
N VAL A 81 7.92 25.01 -38.12
CA VAL A 81 8.22 26.45 -38.12
C VAL A 81 9.37 26.70 -39.06
N THR A 82 9.14 27.57 -40.05
CA THR A 82 10.18 28.03 -40.94
C THR A 82 10.28 29.55 -40.85
N ILE A 83 11.46 30.08 -40.61
CA ILE A 83 11.71 31.51 -40.58
C ILE A 83 12.60 31.87 -41.77
N ARG A 84 12.14 32.77 -42.64
CA ARG A 84 12.88 33.26 -43.80
C ARG A 84 13.02 34.76 -43.69
N THR A 85 14.15 35.28 -44.18
CA THR A 85 14.41 36.71 -44.23
C THR A 85 14.40 37.16 -45.68
N GLU A 86 13.48 38.05 -46.05
CA GLU A 86 13.37 38.63 -47.38
C GLU A 86 13.62 40.16 -47.32
N GLY A 87 14.88 40.52 -47.48
CA GLY A 87 15.32 41.92 -47.31
C GLY A 87 15.14 42.39 -45.85
N ALA A 88 14.27 43.37 -45.64
CA ALA A 88 13.94 43.89 -44.30
C ALA A 88 12.71 43.25 -43.67
N ARG A 89 12.14 42.21 -44.26
CA ARG A 89 10.98 41.46 -43.71
C ARG A 89 11.41 40.10 -43.20
N VAL A 90 10.85 39.70 -42.08
CA VAL A 90 10.97 38.34 -41.54
C VAL A 90 9.63 37.64 -41.72
N ILE A 91 9.62 36.57 -42.51
CA ILE A 91 8.44 35.75 -42.77
C ILE A 91 8.55 34.52 -41.90
N VAL A 92 7.59 34.33 -41.01
CA VAL A 92 7.48 33.18 -40.11
C VAL A 92 6.31 32.33 -40.58
N GLN A 93 6.62 31.20 -41.19
CA GLN A 93 5.62 30.23 -41.62
C GLN A 93 5.50 29.16 -40.54
N VAL A 94 4.30 28.96 -40.02
CA VAL A 94 4.03 27.99 -38.97
C VAL A 94 2.98 26.98 -39.42
N VAL A 95 3.11 25.76 -38.93
CA VAL A 95 2.08 24.73 -39.02
C VAL A 95 1.70 24.34 -37.60
N GLU A 96 0.47 24.62 -37.22
CA GLU A 96 0.00 24.37 -35.87
C GLU A 96 -0.13 22.86 -35.55
N ASN A 97 0.26 22.45 -34.36
CA ASN A 97 -0.05 21.12 -33.86
C ASN A 97 -1.57 20.95 -33.66
N PRO A 98 -2.14 19.80 -33.99
CA PRO A 98 -3.55 19.54 -33.79
C PRO A 98 -3.94 19.52 -32.31
N LEU A 99 -5.22 19.76 -32.03
CA LEU A 99 -5.79 19.57 -30.69
C LEU A 99 -6.28 18.13 -30.51
N ILE A 100 -6.05 17.61 -29.33
CA ILE A 100 -6.60 16.32 -28.94
C ILE A 100 -8.09 16.49 -28.66
N ASN A 101 -8.92 15.84 -29.46
CA ASN A 101 -10.36 15.82 -29.26
C ASN A 101 -10.73 14.80 -28.14
N ARG A 102 -10.14 13.62 -28.20
CA ARG A 102 -10.42 12.53 -27.29
C ARG A 102 -9.15 11.69 -27.06
N VAL A 103 -9.00 11.18 -25.80
CA VAL A 103 -8.01 10.15 -25.47
C VAL A 103 -8.78 8.88 -25.11
N ALA A 104 -8.54 7.80 -25.83
CA ALA A 104 -9.17 6.50 -25.61
C ALA A 104 -8.12 5.41 -25.39
N PHE A 105 -8.53 4.36 -24.70
CA PHE A 105 -7.71 3.18 -24.43
C PHE A 105 -8.49 1.96 -24.91
N GLU A 106 -7.85 1.08 -25.65
CA GLU A 106 -8.44 -0.13 -26.19
C GLU A 106 -7.58 -1.34 -25.83
N GLY A 107 -8.22 -2.48 -25.54
CA GLY A 107 -7.54 -3.72 -25.16
C GLY A 107 -7.18 -3.84 -23.66
N ASN A 108 -7.38 -2.80 -22.86
CA ASN A 108 -7.12 -2.77 -21.41
C ASN A 108 -8.23 -3.48 -20.61
N ARG A 109 -8.10 -4.79 -20.44
CA ARG A 109 -9.10 -5.62 -19.73
C ARG A 109 -8.84 -5.71 -18.23
N ARG A 110 -7.58 -5.61 -17.80
CA ARG A 110 -7.13 -5.76 -16.41
C ARG A 110 -6.91 -4.43 -15.70
N VAL A 111 -6.61 -3.39 -16.46
CA VAL A 111 -6.44 -2.05 -15.95
C VAL A 111 -7.57 -1.18 -16.45
N SER A 112 -8.30 -0.54 -15.55
CA SER A 112 -9.41 0.33 -15.95
C SER A 112 -8.91 1.57 -16.70
N SER A 113 -9.72 2.06 -17.63
CA SER A 113 -9.39 3.29 -18.39
C SER A 113 -9.23 4.52 -17.48
N ASP A 114 -9.86 4.53 -16.32
CA ASP A 114 -9.71 5.64 -15.36
C ASP A 114 -8.31 5.67 -14.73
N ILE A 115 -7.76 4.50 -14.41
CA ILE A 115 -6.37 4.39 -13.93
C ILE A 115 -5.39 4.80 -15.03
N LEU A 116 -5.60 4.35 -16.26
CA LEU A 116 -4.78 4.74 -17.41
C LEU A 116 -4.84 6.26 -17.63
N ARG A 117 -6.04 6.84 -17.55
CA ARG A 117 -6.24 8.28 -17.69
C ARG A 117 -5.51 9.09 -16.61
N SER A 118 -5.39 8.57 -15.39
CA SER A 118 -4.66 9.23 -14.30
C SER A 118 -3.13 9.24 -14.48
N VAL A 119 -2.59 8.37 -15.34
CA VAL A 119 -1.14 8.21 -15.56
C VAL A 119 -0.66 9.00 -16.77
N VAL A 120 -1.50 9.19 -17.79
CA VAL A 120 -1.15 9.95 -19.00
C VAL A 120 -1.23 11.45 -18.76
N LEU A 121 -0.36 12.20 -19.42
CA LEU A 121 -0.34 13.67 -19.38
C LEU A 121 -1.23 14.28 -20.46
N THR A 122 -1.38 13.58 -21.58
CA THR A 122 -2.22 14.05 -22.67
C THR A 122 -3.69 14.04 -22.26
N GLN A 123 -4.34 15.18 -22.44
CA GLN A 123 -5.75 15.37 -22.06
C GLN A 123 -6.57 15.88 -23.25
N PRO A 124 -7.87 15.62 -23.28
CA PRO A 124 -8.77 16.27 -24.25
C PRO A 124 -8.63 17.79 -24.20
N ARG A 125 -8.66 18.43 -25.36
CA ARG A 125 -8.41 19.86 -25.61
C ARG A 125 -6.96 20.30 -25.43
N GLY A 126 -6.04 19.41 -25.10
CA GLY A 126 -4.60 19.66 -25.09
C GLY A 126 -4.03 19.68 -26.51
N VAL A 127 -2.83 20.23 -26.63
CA VAL A 127 -2.09 20.23 -27.90
C VAL A 127 -1.44 18.85 -28.08
N PHE A 128 -1.63 18.26 -29.24
CA PHE A 128 -0.96 17.01 -29.59
C PHE A 128 0.51 17.26 -29.92
N THR A 129 1.41 16.54 -29.28
CA THR A 129 2.82 16.48 -29.68
C THR A 129 3.29 15.01 -29.67
N PRO A 130 4.07 14.59 -30.70
CA PRO A 130 4.59 13.22 -30.73
C PRO A 130 5.40 12.84 -29.46
N ALA A 131 6.14 13.81 -28.92
CA ALA A 131 6.94 13.61 -27.72
C ALA A 131 6.07 13.30 -26.46
N ALA A 132 4.97 14.04 -26.28
CA ALA A 132 4.03 13.77 -25.17
C ALA A 132 3.40 12.39 -25.28
N VAL A 133 2.99 11.99 -26.50
CA VAL A 133 2.41 10.65 -26.74
C VAL A 133 3.41 9.53 -26.46
N GLN A 134 4.68 9.70 -26.83
CA GLN A 134 5.72 8.71 -26.51
C GLN A 134 5.99 8.65 -25.00
N THR A 135 5.96 9.79 -24.33
CA THR A 135 6.08 9.81 -22.86
C THR A 135 4.92 9.09 -22.20
N ASP A 136 3.70 9.32 -22.66
CA ASP A 136 2.52 8.63 -22.12
C ASP A 136 2.52 7.14 -22.44
N ARG A 137 2.94 6.74 -23.65
CA ARG A 137 3.18 5.34 -23.97
C ARG A 137 4.12 4.69 -22.97
N GLN A 138 5.23 5.34 -22.66
CA GLN A 138 6.21 4.82 -21.70
C GLN A 138 5.60 4.69 -20.29
N ARG A 139 4.82 5.67 -19.84
CA ARG A 139 4.13 5.63 -18.53
C ARG A 139 3.10 4.50 -18.44
N ILE A 140 2.37 4.26 -19.53
CA ILE A 140 1.43 3.13 -19.59
C ILE A 140 2.21 1.81 -19.50
N LEU A 141 3.31 1.66 -20.23
CA LEU A 141 4.16 0.46 -20.15
C LEU A 141 4.73 0.24 -18.74
N GLU A 142 5.19 1.29 -18.08
CA GLU A 142 5.66 1.25 -16.69
C GLU A 142 4.56 0.85 -15.71
N LEU A 143 3.33 1.34 -15.91
CA LEU A 143 2.18 0.93 -15.12
C LEU A 143 1.90 -0.57 -15.25
N TYR A 144 1.95 -1.10 -16.49
CA TYR A 144 1.79 -2.53 -16.74
C TYR A 144 2.95 -3.35 -16.18
N ALA A 145 4.19 -2.85 -16.29
CA ALA A 145 5.36 -3.51 -15.72
C ALA A 145 5.27 -3.62 -14.19
N ARG A 146 4.85 -2.54 -13.48
CA ARG A 146 4.61 -2.58 -12.03
C ARG A 146 3.53 -3.59 -11.62
N ARG A 147 2.64 -3.96 -12.54
CA ARG A 147 1.62 -5.00 -12.34
C ARG A 147 2.06 -6.38 -12.85
N GLY A 148 3.35 -6.56 -13.06
CA GLY A 148 3.93 -7.83 -13.50
C GLY A 148 3.71 -8.17 -14.98
N ARG A 149 3.25 -7.22 -15.81
CA ARG A 149 2.96 -7.44 -17.23
C ARG A 149 4.03 -6.83 -18.12
N PHE A 150 5.19 -7.44 -18.13
CA PHE A 150 6.36 -6.96 -18.89
C PHE A 150 6.26 -7.20 -20.40
N LEU A 151 5.34 -8.03 -20.83
CA LEU A 151 5.03 -8.31 -22.25
C LEU A 151 3.98 -7.36 -22.81
N ALA A 152 3.49 -6.42 -22.03
CA ALA A 152 2.51 -5.45 -22.52
C ALA A 152 3.11 -4.61 -23.65
N THR A 153 2.32 -4.43 -24.71
CA THR A 153 2.63 -3.51 -25.80
C THR A 153 1.59 -2.42 -25.86
N VAL A 154 2.03 -1.22 -26.18
CA VAL A 154 1.16 -0.05 -26.28
C VAL A 154 1.49 0.67 -27.58
N GLU A 155 0.53 0.75 -28.48
CA GLU A 155 0.66 1.43 -29.75
C GLU A 155 -0.30 2.62 -29.81
N PRO A 156 0.23 3.86 -29.88
CA PRO A 156 -0.62 5.03 -30.03
C PRO A 156 -1.10 5.13 -31.50
N LYS A 157 -2.40 5.15 -31.71
CA LYS A 157 -3.03 5.44 -33.00
C LYS A 157 -3.61 6.85 -32.99
N ILE A 158 -3.34 7.58 -34.07
CA ILE A 158 -3.79 8.94 -34.26
C ILE A 158 -4.83 8.92 -35.37
N VAL A 159 -6.02 9.38 -35.08
CA VAL A 159 -7.11 9.51 -36.04
C VAL A 159 -7.28 11.02 -36.31
N GLU A 160 -6.93 11.45 -37.50
CA GLU A 160 -7.09 12.84 -37.92
C GLU A 160 -8.57 13.17 -38.13
N LEU A 161 -8.99 14.32 -37.63
CA LEU A 161 -10.35 14.86 -37.73
C LEU A 161 -10.31 16.24 -38.39
N ASP A 162 -11.47 16.70 -38.84
CA ASP A 162 -11.62 18.06 -39.35
C ASP A 162 -11.22 19.15 -38.33
N GLN A 163 -10.88 20.34 -38.81
CA GLN A 163 -10.50 21.50 -37.99
C GLN A 163 -9.20 21.29 -37.17
N ASN A 164 -8.21 20.63 -37.74
CA ASN A 164 -6.90 20.38 -37.11
C ASN A 164 -7.04 19.75 -35.73
N ARG A 165 -7.87 18.71 -35.62
CA ARG A 165 -8.08 17.90 -34.40
C ARG A 165 -7.66 16.45 -34.61
N VAL A 166 -7.33 15.77 -33.52
CA VAL A 166 -7.00 14.33 -33.54
C VAL A 166 -7.67 13.61 -32.40
N ASP A 167 -8.13 12.38 -32.65
CA ASP A 167 -8.40 11.40 -31.59
C ASP A 167 -7.13 10.59 -31.36
N LEU A 168 -6.71 10.46 -30.10
CA LEU A 168 -5.58 9.65 -29.68
C LEU A 168 -6.12 8.36 -29.05
N VAL A 169 -5.79 7.23 -29.65
CA VAL A 169 -6.19 5.91 -29.15
C VAL A 169 -4.93 5.12 -28.80
N PHE A 170 -4.80 4.70 -27.55
CA PHE A 170 -3.75 3.78 -27.15
C PHE A 170 -4.28 2.34 -27.26
N GLU A 171 -3.83 1.61 -28.26
CA GLU A 171 -4.09 0.18 -28.38
C GLU A 171 -3.14 -0.59 -27.47
N ILE A 172 -3.68 -1.37 -26.56
CA ILE A 172 -2.96 -2.07 -25.53
C ILE A 172 -3.15 -3.56 -25.70
N VAL A 173 -2.05 -4.29 -25.80
CA VAL A 173 -2.03 -5.73 -25.65
C VAL A 173 -1.36 -6.03 -24.33
N GLU A 174 -2.15 -6.48 -23.34
CA GLU A 174 -1.68 -6.58 -21.96
C GLU A 174 -0.66 -7.72 -21.74
N GLY A 175 -0.62 -8.72 -22.60
CA GLY A 175 0.23 -9.90 -22.44
C GLY A 175 -0.12 -10.73 -21.18
N ASP A 176 0.59 -11.81 -20.98
CA ASP A 176 0.51 -12.60 -19.74
C ASP A 176 1.37 -11.99 -18.64
N PRO A 177 1.03 -12.20 -17.35
CA PRO A 177 1.89 -11.77 -16.27
C PRO A 177 3.20 -12.56 -16.29
N ALA A 178 4.32 -11.89 -16.12
CA ALA A 178 5.60 -12.55 -15.97
C ALA A 178 5.69 -13.16 -14.56
N LEU A 179 5.85 -14.46 -14.50
CA LEU A 179 5.90 -15.22 -13.25
C LEU A 179 7.33 -15.31 -12.72
N VAL A 180 7.49 -15.63 -11.45
CA VAL A 180 8.80 -15.95 -10.86
C VAL A 180 9.07 -17.43 -11.02
N ALA A 181 9.98 -17.77 -11.93
CA ALA A 181 10.35 -19.17 -12.20
C ALA A 181 11.20 -19.77 -11.07
N ARG A 182 12.09 -18.97 -10.48
CA ARG A 182 13.00 -19.41 -9.41
C ARG A 182 13.42 -18.24 -8.54
N VAL A 183 13.56 -18.51 -7.24
CA VAL A 183 14.17 -17.61 -6.26
C VAL A 183 15.45 -18.25 -5.74
N THR A 184 16.56 -17.55 -5.87
CA THR A 184 17.89 -18.01 -5.50
C THR A 184 18.53 -17.05 -4.50
N PHE A 185 19.33 -17.59 -3.60
CA PHE A 185 20.09 -16.80 -2.63
C PHE A 185 21.58 -17.06 -2.82
N VAL A 186 22.39 -16.01 -2.74
CA VAL A 186 23.84 -16.07 -2.85
C VAL A 186 24.44 -15.48 -1.58
N GLY A 187 25.38 -16.20 -0.96
CA GLY A 187 26.03 -15.81 0.29
C GLY A 187 25.32 -16.27 1.57
N ASN A 188 24.25 -17.04 1.46
CA ASN A 188 23.50 -17.61 2.58
C ASN A 188 24.16 -18.89 3.12
N ASN A 189 25.16 -18.74 3.97
CA ASN A 189 25.87 -19.89 4.57
C ASN A 189 25.17 -20.43 5.83
N ALA A 190 24.49 -19.58 6.58
CA ALA A 190 23.88 -19.93 7.86
C ALA A 190 22.48 -20.56 7.72
N PHE A 191 21.74 -20.24 6.70
CA PHE A 191 20.38 -20.72 6.48
C PHE A 191 20.21 -21.30 5.08
N SER A 192 19.42 -22.37 5.00
CA SER A 192 19.09 -22.99 3.72
C SER A 192 18.19 -22.08 2.86
N GLU A 193 18.30 -22.23 1.54
CA GLU A 193 17.41 -21.57 0.59
C GLU A 193 15.92 -21.78 0.91
N SER A 194 15.53 -23.00 1.28
CA SER A 194 14.16 -23.32 1.66
C SER A 194 13.68 -22.44 2.81
N ARG A 195 14.51 -22.26 3.84
CA ARG A 195 14.18 -21.41 4.99
C ARG A 195 14.05 -19.94 4.60
N LEU A 196 14.90 -19.45 3.70
CA LEU A 196 14.84 -18.06 3.24
C LEU A 196 13.66 -17.82 2.28
N LYS A 197 13.28 -18.82 1.49
CA LYS A 197 12.04 -18.78 0.68
C LYS A 197 10.77 -18.63 1.52
N ASP A 198 10.75 -19.16 2.73
CA ASP A 198 9.63 -18.97 3.68
C ASP A 198 9.58 -17.55 4.27
N VAL A 199 10.70 -16.81 4.23
CA VAL A 199 10.81 -15.44 4.76
C VAL A 199 10.35 -14.40 3.76
N VAL A 200 10.69 -14.58 2.48
CA VAL A 200 10.37 -13.62 1.43
C VAL A 200 8.91 -13.74 0.99
N SER A 201 8.33 -12.63 0.57
CA SER A 201 6.95 -12.60 0.05
C SER A 201 6.87 -13.01 -1.41
N THR A 202 7.97 -12.86 -2.17
CA THR A 202 8.09 -13.34 -3.55
C THR A 202 8.21 -14.86 -3.56
N GLN A 203 7.30 -15.52 -4.26
CA GLN A 203 7.18 -16.97 -4.33
C GLN A 203 7.40 -17.49 -5.74
N GLU A 204 7.96 -18.69 -5.86
CA GLU A 204 8.06 -19.39 -7.13
C GLU A 204 6.68 -19.82 -7.65
N GLN A 205 6.51 -19.85 -8.96
CA GLN A 205 5.27 -20.32 -9.58
C GLN A 205 4.95 -21.76 -9.15
N ALA A 206 3.68 -22.03 -8.84
CA ALA A 206 3.21 -23.37 -8.49
C ALA A 206 1.78 -23.57 -9.01
N TRP A 207 1.49 -24.76 -9.56
CA TRP A 207 0.21 -25.10 -10.16
C TRP A 207 -1.01 -24.96 -9.23
N PHE A 208 -0.81 -25.03 -7.91
CA PHE A 208 -1.86 -24.89 -6.90
C PHE A 208 -2.08 -23.45 -6.43
N ARG A 209 -1.33 -22.45 -6.95
CA ARG A 209 -1.44 -21.03 -6.56
C ARG A 209 -2.29 -20.20 -7.50
N LEU A 210 -3.39 -20.76 -7.99
CA LEU A 210 -4.27 -20.15 -9.00
C LEU A 210 -4.91 -18.81 -8.55
N LEU A 211 -4.97 -18.53 -7.24
CA LEU A 211 -5.61 -17.33 -6.67
C LEU A 211 -4.61 -16.39 -5.98
N SER A 212 -3.32 -16.69 -6.04
CA SER A 212 -2.27 -15.87 -5.44
C SER A 212 -1.60 -14.99 -6.51
N SER A 213 -1.16 -13.81 -6.13
CA SER A 213 -0.31 -12.94 -6.95
C SER A 213 1.14 -12.90 -6.46
N SER A 214 1.50 -13.75 -5.49
CA SER A 214 2.85 -13.78 -4.90
C SER A 214 3.91 -14.36 -5.85
N ASP A 215 3.50 -15.08 -6.88
CA ASP A 215 4.31 -15.64 -7.95
C ASP A 215 4.44 -14.72 -9.18
N ILE A 216 3.80 -13.56 -9.18
CA ILE A 216 4.00 -12.53 -10.21
C ILE A 216 5.21 -11.68 -9.83
N TYR A 217 6.12 -11.46 -10.77
CA TYR A 217 7.27 -10.61 -10.54
C TYR A 217 6.89 -9.14 -10.29
N ASP A 218 7.40 -8.58 -9.19
CA ASP A 218 7.17 -7.20 -8.77
C ASP A 218 8.45 -6.60 -8.18
N PRO A 219 9.05 -5.59 -8.81
CA PRO A 219 10.28 -4.95 -8.32
C PRO A 219 10.14 -4.29 -6.94
N GLU A 220 8.95 -3.74 -6.62
CA GLU A 220 8.70 -3.13 -5.31
C GLU A 220 8.69 -4.19 -4.20
N ARG A 221 8.16 -5.38 -4.50
CA ARG A 221 8.17 -6.53 -3.60
C ARG A 221 9.60 -7.00 -3.29
N LEU A 222 10.50 -6.98 -4.27
CA LEU A 222 11.91 -7.33 -4.02
C LEU A 222 12.56 -6.40 -2.99
N THR A 223 12.21 -5.11 -2.99
CA THR A 223 12.69 -4.15 -1.98
C THR A 223 12.12 -4.48 -0.60
N TYR A 224 10.87 -4.85 -0.52
CA TYR A 224 10.24 -5.32 0.72
C TYR A 224 10.89 -6.63 1.23
N ASP A 225 11.14 -7.57 0.35
CA ASP A 225 11.78 -8.84 0.69
C ASP A 225 13.22 -8.67 1.22
N ARG A 226 13.97 -7.69 0.72
CA ARG A 226 15.27 -7.34 1.29
C ARG A 226 15.14 -6.95 2.76
N GLU A 227 14.12 -6.19 3.12
CA GLU A 227 13.89 -5.80 4.51
C GLU A 227 13.40 -6.98 5.36
N LEU A 228 12.58 -7.89 4.81
CA LEU A 228 12.18 -9.12 5.49
C LEU A 228 13.39 -10.02 5.79
N LEU A 229 14.27 -10.21 4.81
CA LEU A 229 15.52 -10.95 4.99
C LEU A 229 16.40 -10.29 6.05
N ARG A 230 16.60 -8.97 5.96
CA ARG A 230 17.41 -8.22 6.94
C ARG A 230 16.85 -8.40 8.36
N ARG A 231 15.55 -8.27 8.56
CA ARG A 231 14.90 -8.48 9.87
C ARG A 231 15.03 -9.92 10.35
N PHE A 232 14.87 -10.89 9.45
CA PHE A 232 15.04 -12.29 9.81
C PHE A 232 16.44 -12.57 10.34
N TYR A 233 17.49 -12.12 9.66
CA TYR A 233 18.86 -12.29 10.10
C TYR A 233 19.18 -11.55 11.40
N LEU A 234 18.65 -10.32 11.57
CA LEU A 234 18.81 -9.56 12.81
C LEU A 234 18.21 -10.28 14.02
N ARG A 235 17.10 -11.01 13.85
CA ARG A 235 16.51 -11.85 14.91
C ARG A 235 17.35 -13.08 15.23
N GLN A 236 18.21 -13.50 14.32
CA GLN A 236 19.05 -14.68 14.46
C GLN A 236 20.48 -14.36 14.91
N GLY A 237 20.76 -13.10 15.24
CA GLY A 237 22.04 -12.67 15.77
C GLY A 237 23.01 -12.06 14.76
N TYR A 238 22.63 -11.91 13.51
CA TYR A 238 23.48 -11.35 12.46
C TYR A 238 23.32 -9.84 12.37
N ALA A 239 24.02 -9.10 13.24
CA ALA A 239 23.85 -7.64 13.34
C ALA A 239 24.50 -6.86 12.19
N ASP A 240 25.43 -7.45 11.47
CA ASP A 240 26.14 -6.86 10.34
C ASP A 240 25.53 -7.25 8.98
N ILE A 241 24.40 -7.94 8.98
CA ILE A 241 23.70 -8.39 7.79
C ILE A 241 23.52 -7.26 6.76
N GLN A 242 23.89 -7.52 5.55
CA GLN A 242 23.61 -6.68 4.40
C GLN A 242 23.00 -7.50 3.27
N VAL A 243 21.83 -7.11 2.79
CA VAL A 243 21.30 -7.62 1.54
C VAL A 243 21.72 -6.68 0.43
N THR A 244 22.87 -7.01 -0.19
CA THR A 244 23.59 -6.13 -1.12
C THR A 244 22.90 -6.03 -2.48
N GLY A 245 22.13 -7.04 -2.85
CA GLY A 245 21.41 -7.07 -4.12
C GLY A 245 20.08 -7.82 -4.06
N ALA A 246 19.14 -7.37 -4.87
CA ALA A 246 17.94 -8.11 -5.25
C ALA A 246 17.70 -7.81 -6.73
N ALA A 247 17.95 -8.78 -7.58
CA ALA A 247 17.83 -8.62 -9.04
C ALA A 247 16.85 -9.65 -9.61
N GLY A 248 16.03 -9.20 -10.54
CA GLY A 248 15.20 -10.07 -11.36
C GLY A 248 15.73 -10.09 -12.79
N GLU A 249 16.09 -11.27 -13.29
CA GLU A 249 16.53 -11.47 -14.66
C GLU A 249 15.41 -12.15 -15.46
N LEU A 250 15.03 -11.51 -16.57
CA LEU A 250 14.00 -12.03 -17.46
C LEU A 250 14.52 -13.25 -18.23
N THR A 251 13.74 -14.32 -18.26
CA THR A 251 14.06 -15.51 -19.07
C THR A 251 14.14 -15.16 -20.57
N PRO A 252 14.93 -15.89 -21.39
CA PRO A 252 15.07 -15.60 -22.82
C PRO A 252 13.76 -15.58 -23.61
N ASP A 253 12.79 -16.39 -23.22
CA ASP A 253 11.42 -16.43 -23.78
C ASP A 253 10.51 -15.33 -23.23
N ARG A 254 11.02 -14.51 -22.28
CA ARG A 254 10.32 -13.42 -21.62
C ARG A 254 9.05 -13.82 -20.83
N SER A 255 8.88 -15.08 -20.53
CA SER A 255 7.68 -15.59 -19.83
C SER A 255 7.80 -15.51 -18.31
N ALA A 256 9.03 -15.48 -17.77
CA ALA A 256 9.27 -15.54 -16.33
C ALA A 256 10.53 -14.77 -15.91
N PHE A 257 10.71 -14.64 -14.59
CA PHE A 257 11.89 -14.04 -13.98
C PHE A 257 12.62 -15.04 -13.08
N PHE A 258 13.95 -15.01 -13.12
CA PHE A 258 14.80 -15.53 -12.06
C PHE A 258 15.10 -14.41 -11.09
N VAL A 259 14.80 -14.61 -9.82
CA VAL A 259 15.05 -13.63 -8.76
C VAL A 259 16.24 -14.10 -7.93
N THR A 260 17.25 -13.24 -7.80
CA THR A 260 18.46 -13.55 -7.01
C THR A 260 18.65 -12.50 -5.93
N TYR A 261 18.73 -12.95 -4.67
CA TYR A 261 19.09 -12.12 -3.52
C TYR A 261 20.56 -12.37 -3.17
N THR A 262 21.37 -11.31 -3.10
CA THR A 262 22.76 -11.38 -2.67
C THR A 262 22.86 -10.91 -1.23
N ILE A 263 23.39 -11.76 -0.37
CA ILE A 263 23.44 -11.59 1.08
C ILE A 263 24.89 -11.62 1.53
N ASP A 264 25.25 -10.65 2.36
CA ASP A 264 26.45 -10.71 3.20
C ASP A 264 25.98 -10.85 4.66
N GLU A 265 26.08 -12.06 5.20
CA GLU A 265 25.54 -12.38 6.53
C GLU A 265 26.30 -11.68 7.65
N GLY A 266 27.58 -11.36 7.42
CA GLY A 266 28.46 -10.88 8.47
C GLY A 266 28.70 -11.91 9.57
N ARG A 267 29.06 -11.42 10.77
CA ARG A 267 29.27 -12.27 11.96
C ARG A 267 27.99 -12.41 12.77
N ARG A 268 27.86 -13.55 13.44
CA ARG A 268 26.81 -13.77 14.41
C ARG A 268 27.25 -13.30 15.79
N TYR A 269 26.46 -12.47 16.44
CA TYR A 269 26.78 -11.82 17.71
C TYR A 269 25.96 -12.41 18.86
N ARG A 270 26.57 -12.48 20.04
CA ARG A 270 25.89 -12.68 21.30
C ARG A 270 25.69 -11.35 22.02
N VAL A 271 24.70 -11.29 22.88
CA VAL A 271 24.52 -10.16 23.78
C VAL A 271 25.63 -10.20 24.82
N GLY A 272 26.37 -9.12 24.95
CA GLY A 272 27.38 -8.91 25.98
C GLY A 272 26.71 -8.43 27.27
N LYS A 273 26.96 -7.18 27.65
CA LYS A 273 26.29 -6.55 28.79
C LYS A 273 24.99 -5.89 28.38
N VAL A 274 23.98 -6.01 29.26
CA VAL A 274 22.73 -5.26 29.14
C VAL A 274 22.58 -4.32 30.34
N GLU A 275 22.67 -3.03 30.08
CA GLU A 275 22.60 -1.98 31.09
C GLU A 275 21.43 -1.03 30.84
N VAL A 276 20.86 -0.50 31.91
CA VAL A 276 19.82 0.55 31.88
C VAL A 276 20.37 1.75 32.60
N SER A 277 20.39 2.90 31.92
CA SER A 277 20.85 4.17 32.50
C SER A 277 19.80 5.26 32.30
N SER A 278 19.85 6.31 33.13
CA SER A 278 18.99 7.46 33.01
C SER A 278 19.83 8.74 32.93
N GLU A 279 19.54 9.56 31.94
CA GLU A 279 20.05 10.94 31.86
C GLU A 279 19.20 11.90 32.73
N ILE A 280 18.08 11.41 33.30
CA ILE A 280 17.17 12.19 34.14
C ILE A 280 17.44 11.83 35.62
N PRO A 281 18.04 12.72 36.43
CA PRO A 281 18.44 12.41 37.81
C PRO A 281 17.30 11.94 38.73
N ARG A 282 16.07 12.44 38.48
CA ARG A 282 14.87 12.09 39.27
C ARG A 282 14.28 10.70 38.95
N VAL A 283 14.67 10.08 37.81
CA VAL A 283 14.13 8.80 37.38
C VAL A 283 15.06 7.67 37.79
N PRO A 284 14.74 6.91 38.83
CA PRO A 284 15.56 5.78 39.27
C PRO A 284 15.40 4.61 38.30
N VAL A 285 16.50 4.10 37.80
CA VAL A 285 16.54 2.92 36.91
C VAL A 285 16.67 1.60 37.71
N THR A 286 16.81 1.69 39.03
CA THR A 286 16.92 0.51 39.89
C THR A 286 15.67 -0.37 39.78
N GLY A 287 15.87 -1.66 39.54
CA GLY A 287 14.78 -2.62 39.40
C GLY A 287 14.06 -2.59 38.04
N LEU A 288 14.61 -1.92 37.03
CA LEU A 288 14.06 -1.92 35.66
C LEU A 288 14.70 -3.00 34.75
N ARG A 289 15.87 -3.51 35.12
CA ARG A 289 16.56 -4.54 34.32
C ARG A 289 15.69 -5.78 34.03
N PRO A 290 14.86 -6.28 34.98
CA PRO A 290 13.97 -7.42 34.72
C PRO A 290 12.88 -7.18 33.66
N GLU A 291 12.57 -5.91 33.37
CA GLU A 291 11.60 -5.58 32.30
C GLU A 291 12.17 -5.83 30.88
N VAL A 292 13.49 -5.97 30.77
CA VAL A 292 14.16 -6.32 29.52
C VAL A 292 14.31 -7.82 29.44
N GLU A 293 13.60 -8.45 28.50
CA GLU A 293 13.60 -9.90 28.30
C GLU A 293 14.96 -10.48 27.88
N ILE A 294 15.82 -9.66 27.25
CA ILE A 294 17.13 -10.08 26.74
C ILE A 294 18.08 -10.31 27.91
N THR A 295 18.77 -11.47 27.91
CA THR A 295 19.78 -11.82 28.89
C THR A 295 21.18 -11.83 28.29
N ASP A 296 22.19 -11.62 29.15
CA ASP A 296 23.61 -11.66 28.77
C ASP A 296 23.97 -13.06 28.26
N GLY A 297 24.70 -13.14 27.14
CA GLY A 297 25.11 -14.40 26.51
C GLY A 297 24.15 -15.01 25.52
N GLU A 298 22.90 -14.54 25.44
CA GLU A 298 21.94 -14.94 24.40
C GLU A 298 22.36 -14.45 23.01
N TRP A 299 21.76 -15.03 21.98
CA TRP A 299 21.96 -14.49 20.63
C TRP A 299 21.27 -13.14 20.49
N TYR A 300 21.95 -12.20 19.85
CA TYR A 300 21.36 -10.89 19.58
C TYR A 300 20.07 -11.03 18.79
N ASP A 301 19.02 -10.33 19.23
CA ASP A 301 17.74 -10.20 18.54
C ASP A 301 17.36 -8.72 18.47
N GLY A 302 17.42 -8.14 17.26
CA GLY A 302 17.10 -6.73 17.04
C GLY A 302 15.67 -6.35 17.43
N ASP A 303 14.69 -7.24 17.21
CA ASP A 303 13.31 -7.00 17.60
C ASP A 303 13.15 -7.07 19.13
N ALA A 304 13.89 -7.95 19.81
CA ALA A 304 13.88 -8.02 21.27
C ALA A 304 14.49 -6.76 21.91
N VAL A 305 15.49 -6.14 21.26
CA VAL A 305 16.03 -4.84 21.70
C VAL A 305 14.95 -3.75 21.65
N GLU A 306 14.16 -3.70 20.59
CA GLU A 306 13.07 -2.73 20.47
C GLU A 306 11.93 -3.01 21.45
N ARG A 307 11.60 -4.31 21.66
CA ARG A 307 10.65 -4.71 22.72
C ARG A 307 11.13 -4.29 24.10
N GLY A 308 12.42 -4.44 24.40
CA GLY A 308 13.03 -4.00 25.64
C GLY A 308 12.90 -2.50 25.88
N SER A 309 13.20 -1.66 24.88
CA SER A 309 12.97 -0.21 24.96
C SER A 309 11.51 0.10 25.24
N THR A 310 10.62 -0.67 24.62
CA THR A 310 9.18 -0.56 24.77
C THR A 310 8.72 -0.90 26.19
N ALA A 311 9.17 -2.03 26.72
CA ALA A 311 8.81 -2.50 28.06
C ALA A 311 9.31 -1.55 29.15
N LEU A 312 10.55 -1.06 29.03
CA LEU A 312 11.11 -0.08 29.95
C LEU A 312 10.31 1.23 29.99
N ALA A 313 9.92 1.73 28.81
CA ALA A 313 9.11 2.94 28.76
C ALA A 313 7.70 2.71 29.34
N ASP A 314 7.09 1.55 29.14
CA ASP A 314 5.80 1.19 29.75
C ASP A 314 5.91 1.10 31.29
N ALA A 315 6.97 0.46 31.80
CA ALA A 315 7.20 0.35 33.21
C ALA A 315 7.43 1.72 33.88
N LEU A 316 8.17 2.62 33.24
CA LEU A 316 8.40 3.97 33.73
C LEU A 316 7.12 4.82 33.70
N GLN A 317 6.32 4.71 32.64
CA GLN A 317 5.01 5.37 32.58
C GLN A 317 4.06 4.87 33.66
N GLY A 318 4.06 3.56 33.93
CA GLY A 318 3.33 2.98 35.06
C GLY A 318 3.76 3.54 36.42
N ARG A 319 4.98 4.06 36.54
CA ARG A 319 5.51 4.77 37.73
C ARG A 319 5.22 6.28 37.72
N GLY A 320 4.51 6.80 36.71
CA GLY A 320 4.12 8.21 36.61
C GLY A 320 5.06 9.09 35.78
N GLU A 321 6.09 8.53 35.14
CA GLU A 321 7.02 9.26 34.28
C GLU A 321 6.47 9.38 32.85
N ALA A 322 5.72 10.45 32.56
CA ALA A 322 5.00 10.61 31.30
C ALA A 322 5.88 11.08 30.12
N PHE A 323 6.89 11.93 30.41
CA PHE A 323 7.70 12.59 29.37
C PHE A 323 9.09 11.98 29.28
N ILE A 324 9.12 10.70 28.89
CA ILE A 324 10.37 9.95 28.75
C ILE A 324 10.43 9.25 27.40
N GLU A 325 11.65 9.11 26.91
CA GLU A 325 12.00 8.29 25.76
C GLU A 325 13.09 7.31 26.16
N VAL A 326 12.95 6.05 25.77
CA VAL A 326 13.96 5.03 25.99
C VAL A 326 14.59 4.66 24.67
N GLN A 327 15.90 4.97 24.54
CA GLN A 327 16.69 4.63 23.35
C GLN A 327 17.67 3.52 23.68
N ALA A 328 17.71 2.48 22.85
CA ALA A 328 18.73 1.45 22.93
C ALA A 328 19.98 1.89 22.15
N ARG A 329 21.11 1.97 22.84
CA ARG A 329 22.42 2.12 22.22
C ARG A 329 23.04 0.74 22.08
N VAL A 330 23.44 0.39 20.88
CA VAL A 330 24.00 -0.90 20.50
C VAL A 330 25.50 -0.69 20.21
N THR A 331 26.37 -1.26 21.03
CA THR A 331 27.83 -1.19 20.85
C THR A 331 28.37 -2.56 20.44
N ARG A 332 28.93 -2.65 19.26
CA ARG A 332 29.47 -3.91 18.70
C ARG A 332 30.93 -4.08 19.06
N ASN A 333 31.28 -5.27 19.50
CA ASN A 333 32.66 -5.70 19.66
C ASN A 333 32.95 -6.86 18.66
N PRO A 334 33.59 -6.57 17.51
CA PRO A 334 33.88 -7.59 16.53
C PRO A 334 34.91 -8.63 17.00
N GLU A 335 35.82 -8.28 17.92
CA GLU A 335 36.84 -9.20 18.42
C GLU A 335 36.26 -10.34 19.23
N THR A 336 35.33 -10.02 20.13
CA THR A 336 34.64 -10.99 20.99
C THR A 336 33.35 -11.51 20.40
N ALA A 337 32.90 -10.96 19.24
CA ALA A 337 31.60 -11.23 18.64
C ALA A 337 30.43 -11.01 19.62
N THR A 338 30.50 -9.91 20.40
CA THR A 338 29.47 -9.51 21.36
C THR A 338 28.91 -8.14 21.05
N ILE A 339 27.69 -7.92 21.49
CA ILE A 339 26.97 -6.64 21.40
C ILE A 339 26.57 -6.22 22.80
N ASP A 340 27.09 -5.10 23.27
CA ASP A 340 26.64 -4.48 24.49
C ASP A 340 25.43 -3.58 24.23
N LEU A 341 24.44 -3.72 25.08
CA LEU A 341 23.16 -3.00 24.99
C LEU A 341 23.04 -2.03 26.17
N MET A 342 22.89 -0.75 25.86
CA MET A 342 22.63 0.27 26.88
C MET A 342 21.30 0.96 26.57
N TYR A 343 20.31 0.74 27.41
CA TYR A 343 19.04 1.47 27.34
C TYR A 343 19.16 2.78 28.09
N ILE A 344 19.02 3.89 27.39
CA ILE A 344 19.18 5.22 27.93
C ILE A 344 17.81 5.88 28.03
N VAL A 345 17.42 6.24 29.26
CA VAL A 345 16.19 6.98 29.53
C VAL A 345 16.49 8.47 29.41
N ARG A 346 15.77 9.15 28.54
CA ARG A 346 15.90 10.58 28.25
C ARG A 346 14.59 11.31 28.47
N GLU A 347 14.66 12.60 28.73
CA GLU A 347 13.48 13.45 28.74
C GLU A 347 12.99 13.67 27.30
N SER A 348 11.71 13.39 27.04
CA SER A 348 11.06 13.73 25.78
C SER A 348 10.48 15.15 25.86
N ALA A 349 10.20 15.75 24.70
CA ALA A 349 9.51 17.03 24.65
C ALA A 349 8.16 16.95 25.38
N ARG A 350 7.88 17.94 26.22
CA ARG A 350 6.60 18.05 26.90
C ARG A 350 5.56 18.48 25.88
N ALA A 351 4.63 17.61 25.61
CA ALA A 351 3.49 17.89 24.74
C ALA A 351 2.25 17.22 25.31
N PHE A 352 1.15 17.96 25.33
CA PHE A 352 -0.15 17.48 25.81
C PHE A 352 -1.13 17.45 24.64
N VAL A 353 -1.98 16.45 24.63
CA VAL A 353 -3.08 16.38 23.67
C VAL A 353 -4.09 17.47 24.00
N GLU A 354 -4.26 18.44 23.11
CA GLU A 354 -5.25 19.49 23.29
C GLU A 354 -6.64 19.03 22.83
N ARG A 355 -6.68 18.42 21.63
CA ARG A 355 -7.93 17.97 21.02
C ARG A 355 -7.70 16.76 20.11
N ILE A 356 -8.70 15.91 20.05
CA ILE A 356 -8.74 14.76 19.12
C ILE A 356 -9.86 15.04 18.10
N ASP A 357 -9.47 15.39 16.88
CA ASP A 357 -10.39 15.63 15.77
C ASP A 357 -10.51 14.36 14.92
N ILE A 358 -11.75 13.95 14.63
CA ILE A 358 -12.04 12.77 13.81
C ILE A 358 -12.77 13.23 12.55
N SER A 359 -12.34 12.72 11.40
CA SER A 359 -12.89 13.07 10.09
C SER A 359 -12.92 11.86 9.15
N GLY A 360 -13.81 11.90 8.15
CA GLY A 360 -13.99 10.81 7.19
C GLY A 360 -14.97 9.72 7.63
N ASN A 361 -15.49 9.80 8.85
CA ASN A 361 -16.51 8.89 9.40
C ASN A 361 -17.92 9.36 9.02
N THR A 362 -18.33 9.06 7.79
CA THR A 362 -19.63 9.50 7.26
C THR A 362 -20.82 8.66 7.76
N ARG A 363 -20.56 7.41 8.16
CA ARG A 363 -21.54 6.45 8.68
C ARG A 363 -21.30 6.11 10.15
N THR A 364 -20.02 5.90 10.52
CA THR A 364 -19.64 5.49 11.87
C THR A 364 -19.72 6.68 12.81
N GLU A 365 -20.40 6.51 13.94
CA GLU A 365 -20.46 7.54 14.99
C GLU A 365 -19.09 7.85 15.59
N ASP A 366 -18.83 9.12 15.90
CA ASP A 366 -17.56 9.60 16.49
C ASP A 366 -17.19 8.82 17.75
N ARG A 367 -18.16 8.53 18.63
CA ARG A 367 -17.92 7.77 19.87
C ARG A 367 -17.31 6.37 19.62
N VAL A 368 -17.63 5.71 18.50
CA VAL A 368 -17.14 4.38 18.17
C VAL A 368 -15.63 4.41 17.87
N ILE A 369 -15.17 5.48 17.29
CA ILE A 369 -13.73 5.70 17.01
C ILE A 369 -13.04 6.23 18.26
N ARG A 370 -13.63 7.21 18.94
CA ARG A 370 -13.06 7.89 20.10
C ARG A 370 -12.79 6.96 21.27
N ARG A 371 -13.66 5.98 21.51
CA ARG A 371 -13.46 4.98 22.58
C ARG A 371 -12.26 4.03 22.36
N GLU A 372 -11.74 3.96 21.12
CA GLU A 372 -10.56 3.15 20.81
C GLU A 372 -9.25 3.89 21.14
N PHE A 373 -9.29 5.18 21.41
CA PHE A 373 -8.13 5.92 21.86
C PHE A 373 -7.70 5.46 23.26
N ARG A 374 -6.38 5.34 23.43
CA ARG A 374 -5.73 5.00 24.72
C ARG A 374 -5.24 6.24 25.47
N LEU A 375 -5.52 7.42 24.93
CA LEU A 375 -5.22 8.71 25.50
C LEU A 375 -6.43 9.62 25.30
N ALA A 376 -6.60 10.53 26.25
CA ALA A 376 -7.68 11.53 26.24
C ALA A 376 -7.10 12.94 26.05
N GLU A 377 -7.99 13.88 25.79
CA GLU A 377 -7.65 15.29 25.74
C GLU A 377 -7.16 15.74 27.14
N GLY A 378 -6.02 16.41 27.17
CA GLY A 378 -5.30 16.76 28.42
C GLY A 378 -4.19 15.79 28.81
N ASP A 379 -4.15 14.59 28.24
CA ASP A 379 -3.10 13.62 28.54
C ASP A 379 -1.74 14.02 27.93
N PRO A 380 -0.62 13.58 28.53
CA PRO A 380 0.69 13.69 27.91
C PRO A 380 0.72 12.94 26.56
N MET A 381 1.26 13.58 25.54
CA MET A 381 1.40 12.98 24.22
C MET A 381 2.33 11.76 24.28
N ASN A 382 1.85 10.64 23.80
CA ASN A 382 2.60 9.40 23.76
C ASN A 382 2.46 8.74 22.36
N ALA A 383 3.54 8.75 21.59
CA ALA A 383 3.57 8.22 20.23
C ALA A 383 3.18 6.73 20.16
N ARG A 384 3.46 5.96 21.23
CA ARG A 384 3.07 4.55 21.30
C ARG A 384 1.56 4.39 21.53
N GLN A 385 0.98 5.16 22.45
CA GLN A 385 -0.46 5.13 22.68
C GLN A 385 -1.22 5.56 21.43
N ILE A 386 -0.69 6.54 20.67
CA ILE A 386 -1.24 6.93 19.37
C ILE A 386 -1.18 5.77 18.39
N ARG A 387 -0.04 5.07 18.27
CA ARG A 387 0.05 3.87 17.41
C ARG A 387 -0.93 2.78 17.83
N ARG A 388 -1.00 2.47 19.13
CA ARG A 388 -1.97 1.50 19.66
C ARG A 388 -3.42 1.91 19.37
N SER A 389 -3.76 3.17 19.53
CA SER A 389 -5.08 3.71 19.19
C SER A 389 -5.40 3.51 17.70
N ARG A 390 -4.46 3.86 16.82
CA ARG A 390 -4.59 3.62 15.39
C ARG A 390 -4.82 2.14 15.07
N ASP A 391 -4.03 1.25 15.68
CA ASP A 391 -4.11 -0.19 15.42
C ASP A 391 -5.44 -0.77 15.95
N ARG A 392 -5.97 -0.27 17.08
CA ARG A 392 -7.30 -0.63 17.59
C ARG A 392 -8.40 -0.15 16.66
N ILE A 393 -8.35 1.10 16.18
CA ILE A 393 -9.33 1.62 15.22
C ILE A 393 -9.29 0.78 13.93
N ARG A 394 -8.11 0.39 13.43
CA ARG A 394 -7.98 -0.53 12.28
C ARG A 394 -8.55 -1.91 12.56
N ALA A 395 -8.35 -2.43 13.78
CA ALA A 395 -8.85 -3.74 14.19
C ALA A 395 -10.38 -3.85 14.24
N LEU A 396 -11.11 -2.73 14.34
CA LEU A 396 -12.57 -2.70 14.17
C LEU A 396 -13.00 -3.27 12.81
N GLY A 397 -12.15 -3.10 11.80
CA GLY A 397 -12.44 -3.57 10.46
C GLY A 397 -13.48 -2.74 9.69
N TYR A 398 -13.82 -1.53 10.15
CA TYR A 398 -14.79 -0.62 9.53
C TYR A 398 -14.12 0.33 8.52
N PHE A 399 -12.79 0.43 8.57
CA PHE A 399 -12.01 1.38 7.79
C PHE A 399 -11.00 0.66 6.90
N SER A 400 -10.82 1.15 5.68
CA SER A 400 -9.77 0.72 4.76
C SER A 400 -8.43 1.39 5.06
N ASP A 401 -8.47 2.64 5.55
CA ASP A 401 -7.29 3.36 6.02
C ASP A 401 -7.61 4.17 7.28
N VAL A 402 -6.60 4.31 8.15
CA VAL A 402 -6.64 5.10 9.38
C VAL A 402 -5.31 5.82 9.54
N GLN A 403 -5.35 7.13 9.51
CA GLN A 403 -4.19 7.99 9.71
C GLN A 403 -4.41 8.88 10.93
N ILE A 404 -3.43 8.93 11.83
CA ILE A 404 -3.40 9.86 12.95
C ILE A 404 -2.17 10.74 12.78
N THR A 405 -2.39 12.03 12.59
CA THR A 405 -1.35 13.03 12.40
C THR A 405 -1.37 14.04 13.53
N ASN A 406 -0.18 14.53 13.88
CA ASN A 406 0.00 15.53 14.92
C ASN A 406 0.03 16.91 14.27
N GLN A 407 -0.76 17.85 14.78
CA GLN A 407 -0.73 19.25 14.37
C GLN A 407 -0.42 20.15 15.58
N PRO A 408 0.30 21.26 15.40
CA PRO A 408 0.50 22.22 16.47
C PRO A 408 -0.84 22.69 17.05
N GLY A 409 -0.94 22.74 18.37
CA GLY A 409 -2.09 23.26 19.10
C GLY A 409 -2.01 24.76 19.34
N SER A 410 -2.77 25.24 20.33
CA SER A 410 -2.83 26.66 20.72
C SER A 410 -1.56 27.20 21.37
N GLY A 411 -0.63 26.33 21.74
CA GLY A 411 0.64 26.69 22.42
C GLY A 411 1.77 25.70 22.13
N PRO A 412 3.02 26.02 22.53
CA PRO A 412 4.19 25.24 22.17
C PRO A 412 4.21 23.83 22.78
N GLU A 413 3.49 23.60 23.88
CA GLU A 413 3.36 22.30 24.54
C GLU A 413 2.02 21.60 24.21
N ARG A 414 1.27 22.10 23.24
CA ARG A 414 -0.05 21.55 22.88
C ARG A 414 -0.07 20.99 21.47
N VAL A 415 -0.71 19.84 21.31
CA VAL A 415 -0.79 19.12 20.04
C VAL A 415 -2.22 18.66 19.80
N ASN A 416 -2.73 18.94 18.62
CA ASN A 416 -4.00 18.39 18.14
C ASN A 416 -3.74 17.09 17.39
N LEU A 417 -4.52 16.05 17.69
CA LEU A 417 -4.48 14.77 16.99
C LEU A 417 -5.58 14.73 15.93
N ASN A 418 -5.18 14.85 14.66
CA ASN A 418 -6.12 14.73 13.55
C ASN A 418 -6.17 13.29 13.08
N THR A 419 -7.32 12.67 13.26
CA THR A 419 -7.60 11.30 12.85
C THR A 419 -8.46 11.32 11.60
N THR A 420 -7.91 10.87 10.48
CA THR A 420 -8.63 10.73 9.23
C THR A 420 -8.85 9.25 8.94
N VAL A 421 -10.11 8.88 8.71
CA VAL A 421 -10.50 7.51 8.41
C VAL A 421 -11.14 7.42 7.03
N VAL A 422 -10.95 6.29 6.36
CA VAL A 422 -11.62 5.97 5.09
C VAL A 422 -12.51 4.76 5.32
N GLU A 423 -13.82 4.95 5.31
CA GLU A 423 -14.78 3.88 5.58
C GLU A 423 -14.82 2.85 4.45
N ARG A 424 -15.10 1.61 4.81
CA ARG A 424 -15.36 0.50 3.88
C ARG A 424 -16.71 -0.16 4.19
N ALA A 425 -17.19 -0.99 3.27
CA ALA A 425 -18.36 -1.81 3.53
C ALA A 425 -18.09 -2.79 4.68
N THR A 426 -19.00 -2.85 5.66
CA THR A 426 -18.94 -3.70 6.86
C THR A 426 -19.90 -4.88 6.82
N GLY A 427 -20.80 -4.88 5.81
CA GLY A 427 -21.74 -5.96 5.55
C GLY A 427 -21.08 -7.17 4.89
N GLU A 428 -21.42 -8.36 5.36
CA GLU A 428 -20.98 -9.64 4.83
C GLU A 428 -22.19 -10.50 4.45
N PHE A 429 -22.16 -11.10 3.28
CA PHE A 429 -23.10 -12.11 2.85
C PHE A 429 -22.38 -13.45 2.75
N THR A 430 -22.94 -14.47 3.37
CA THR A 430 -22.43 -15.84 3.32
C THR A 430 -23.47 -16.74 2.64
N LEU A 431 -23.03 -17.53 1.68
CA LEU A 431 -23.83 -18.59 1.06
C LEU A 431 -22.96 -19.84 0.93
N GLY A 432 -23.40 -20.91 1.52
CA GLY A 432 -22.68 -22.19 1.51
C GLY A 432 -23.61 -23.36 1.19
N GLY A 433 -23.08 -24.37 0.55
CA GLY A 433 -23.78 -25.62 0.31
C GLY A 433 -22.88 -26.80 0.58
N GLY A 434 -23.44 -27.88 1.07
CA GLY A 434 -22.65 -29.07 1.40
C GLY A 434 -23.51 -30.32 1.58
N TYR A 435 -22.85 -31.44 1.89
CA TYR A 435 -23.47 -32.69 2.26
C TYR A 435 -22.91 -33.19 3.59
N SER A 436 -23.80 -33.55 4.50
CA SER A 436 -23.46 -34.18 5.78
C SER A 436 -24.14 -35.53 5.86
N THR A 437 -23.45 -36.54 6.34
CA THR A 437 -24.03 -37.87 6.55
C THR A 437 -25.15 -37.89 7.59
N ASP A 438 -25.12 -36.92 8.51
CA ASP A 438 -26.12 -36.77 9.57
C ASP A 438 -27.34 -35.94 9.11
N ALA A 439 -27.10 -34.80 8.44
CA ALA A 439 -28.15 -33.84 8.06
C ALA A 439 -28.61 -33.94 6.60
N GLY A 440 -27.89 -34.69 5.75
CA GLY A 440 -28.13 -34.76 4.30
C GLY A 440 -27.54 -33.55 3.56
N PHE A 441 -28.14 -33.18 2.44
CA PHE A 441 -27.83 -31.94 1.74
C PHE A 441 -28.21 -30.74 2.61
N LEU A 442 -27.32 -29.76 2.69
CA LEU A 442 -27.50 -28.55 3.46
C LEU A 442 -27.21 -27.31 2.62
N LEU A 443 -27.94 -26.26 2.89
CA LEU A 443 -27.73 -24.90 2.42
C LEU A 443 -27.62 -24.00 3.64
N ASP A 444 -26.55 -23.22 3.72
CA ASP A 444 -26.31 -22.20 4.74
C ASP A 444 -26.35 -20.84 4.06
N ALA A 445 -27.12 -19.90 4.61
CA ALA A 445 -27.15 -18.53 4.13
C ALA A 445 -27.14 -17.56 5.34
N GLY A 446 -26.40 -16.47 5.22
CA GLY A 446 -26.33 -15.50 6.32
C GLY A 446 -25.96 -14.10 5.83
N VAL A 447 -26.42 -13.13 6.59
CA VAL A 447 -26.04 -11.72 6.46
C VAL A 447 -25.53 -11.24 7.82
N ARG A 448 -24.42 -10.55 7.82
CA ARG A 448 -23.82 -9.94 9.00
C ARG A 448 -23.46 -8.50 8.70
N GLU A 449 -23.81 -7.60 9.59
CA GLU A 449 -23.40 -6.21 9.57
C GLU A 449 -22.63 -5.93 10.86
N ARG A 450 -21.35 -5.61 10.72
CA ARG A 450 -20.46 -5.40 11.89
C ARG A 450 -20.58 -4.01 12.51
N ASN A 451 -21.13 -3.08 11.76
CA ASN A 451 -21.31 -1.69 12.20
C ASN A 451 -22.74 -1.23 11.93
N LEU A 452 -23.71 -1.94 12.52
CA LEU A 452 -25.11 -1.67 12.31
C LEU A 452 -25.45 -0.22 12.69
N LEU A 453 -26.02 0.53 11.74
CA LEU A 453 -26.38 1.95 11.87
C LEU A 453 -25.21 2.88 12.26
N GLY A 454 -23.97 2.44 12.08
CA GLY A 454 -22.80 3.22 12.47
C GLY A 454 -22.48 3.19 13.98
N MET A 455 -23.22 2.44 14.76
CA MET A 455 -23.13 2.41 16.23
C MET A 455 -22.08 1.42 16.75
N GLY A 456 -21.37 0.70 15.87
CA GLY A 456 -20.42 -0.35 16.26
C GLY A 456 -21.08 -1.62 16.77
N LEU A 457 -22.36 -1.83 16.47
CA LEU A 457 -23.10 -3.03 16.81
C LEU A 457 -22.87 -4.12 15.75
N ASP A 458 -22.57 -5.34 16.19
CA ASP A 458 -22.44 -6.52 15.32
C ASP A 458 -23.79 -7.23 15.27
N ALA A 459 -24.47 -7.18 14.14
CA ALA A 459 -25.75 -7.84 13.92
C ALA A 459 -25.60 -8.96 12.88
N ARG A 460 -26.19 -10.10 13.17
CA ARG A 460 -26.18 -11.26 12.27
C ARG A 460 -27.56 -11.90 12.20
N ILE A 461 -27.96 -12.25 10.98
CA ILE A 461 -29.06 -13.15 10.69
C ILE A 461 -28.50 -14.31 9.85
N GLY A 462 -28.74 -15.54 10.24
CA GLY A 462 -28.24 -16.71 9.53
C GLY A 462 -29.25 -17.85 9.59
N GLY A 463 -29.23 -18.70 8.58
CA GLY A 463 -30.10 -19.85 8.51
C GLY A 463 -29.46 -21.03 7.83
N VAL A 464 -29.73 -22.22 8.35
CA VAL A 464 -29.35 -23.50 7.75
C VAL A 464 -30.60 -24.27 7.37
N LEU A 465 -30.69 -24.67 6.11
CA LEU A 465 -31.74 -25.56 5.61
C LEU A 465 -31.08 -26.87 5.19
N ALA A 466 -31.43 -27.96 5.85
CA ALA A 466 -30.96 -29.29 5.49
C ALA A 466 -32.13 -30.27 5.51
N GLN A 467 -31.94 -31.47 4.97
CA GLN A 467 -33.00 -32.49 4.90
C GLN A 467 -33.53 -32.88 6.28
N LYS A 468 -32.65 -32.90 7.30
CA LYS A 468 -33.00 -33.34 8.65
C LYS A 468 -32.81 -32.21 9.70
N ARG A 469 -32.47 -30.98 9.27
CA ARG A 469 -32.27 -29.83 10.15
C ARG A 469 -32.69 -28.54 9.49
N SER A 470 -33.43 -27.74 10.21
CA SER A 470 -33.59 -26.32 9.87
C SER A 470 -33.26 -25.46 11.07
N GLN A 471 -32.55 -24.35 10.83
CA GLN A 471 -32.12 -23.46 11.89
C GLN A 471 -32.20 -22.01 11.40
N LEU A 472 -32.67 -21.14 12.24
CA LEU A 472 -32.65 -19.68 12.04
C LEU A 472 -32.05 -19.07 13.31
N ASP A 473 -31.06 -18.21 13.14
CA ASP A 473 -30.36 -17.51 14.22
C ASP A 473 -30.40 -16.00 13.94
N LEU A 474 -30.73 -15.24 14.98
CA LEU A 474 -30.63 -13.79 15.03
C LEU A 474 -29.71 -13.45 16.20
N SER A 475 -28.73 -12.58 15.97
CA SER A 475 -27.77 -12.16 16.99
C SER A 475 -27.45 -10.68 16.84
N VAL A 476 -27.45 -9.97 17.98
CA VAL A 476 -26.96 -8.58 18.05
C VAL A 476 -26.01 -8.50 19.23
N THR A 477 -24.83 -7.92 19.01
CA THR A 477 -23.81 -7.76 20.05
C THR A 477 -23.26 -6.34 20.02
N ASP A 478 -23.23 -5.68 21.15
CA ASP A 478 -22.45 -4.47 21.40
C ASP A 478 -21.12 -4.90 22.04
N PRO A 479 -19.98 -4.75 21.36
CA PRO A 479 -18.69 -5.15 21.90
C PRO A 479 -18.18 -4.25 23.04
N GLN A 480 -18.75 -3.03 23.18
CA GLN A 480 -18.40 -2.06 24.22
C GLN A 480 -19.64 -1.42 24.82
N PHE A 481 -20.45 -2.25 25.45
CA PHE A 481 -21.72 -1.83 26.04
C PHE A 481 -21.54 -0.73 27.08
N LEU A 482 -22.27 0.37 26.90
CA LEU A 482 -22.16 1.59 27.70
C LEU A 482 -20.76 2.22 27.68
N ASP A 483 -20.06 2.10 26.54
CA ASP A 483 -18.68 2.57 26.32
C ASP A 483 -17.67 2.02 27.35
N ARG A 484 -17.95 0.81 27.85
CA ARG A 484 -17.07 0.06 28.75
C ARG A 484 -16.46 -1.15 28.04
N ASN A 485 -15.39 -1.67 28.57
CA ASN A 485 -14.79 -2.94 28.09
C ASN A 485 -15.66 -4.13 28.52
N LEU A 486 -16.90 -4.12 28.12
CA LEU A 486 -17.95 -5.09 28.44
C LEU A 486 -18.76 -5.36 27.16
N ALA A 487 -18.65 -6.54 26.61
CA ALA A 487 -19.51 -6.97 25.54
C ALA A 487 -20.87 -7.40 26.08
N ALA A 488 -21.95 -6.96 25.44
CA ALA A 488 -23.32 -7.41 25.72
C ALA A 488 -24.01 -7.83 24.44
N GLY A 489 -24.73 -8.94 24.45
CA GLY A 489 -25.42 -9.45 23.26
C GLY A 489 -26.73 -10.14 23.60
N ALA A 490 -27.59 -10.17 22.58
CA ALA A 490 -28.85 -10.90 22.63
C ALA A 490 -28.97 -11.78 21.37
N ASP A 491 -29.43 -12.99 21.57
CA ASP A 491 -29.66 -13.97 20.52
C ASP A 491 -31.11 -14.46 20.56
N ALA A 492 -31.67 -14.74 19.39
CA ALA A 492 -32.90 -15.49 19.25
C ALA A 492 -32.70 -16.60 18.23
N PHE A 493 -33.20 -17.77 18.49
CA PHE A 493 -32.99 -18.91 17.62
C PHE A 493 -34.20 -19.84 17.53
N LEU A 494 -34.32 -20.47 16.37
CA LEU A 494 -35.29 -21.51 16.09
C LEU A 494 -34.57 -22.68 15.41
N ILE A 495 -34.61 -23.85 16.03
CA ILE A 495 -33.91 -25.04 15.57
C ILE A 495 -34.90 -26.21 15.52
N ASN A 496 -35.03 -26.83 14.37
CA ASN A 496 -35.77 -28.10 14.20
C ASN A 496 -34.77 -29.18 13.74
N ARG A 497 -34.83 -30.34 14.38
CA ARG A 497 -33.99 -31.50 14.07
C ARG A 497 -34.82 -32.76 13.93
N ASP A 498 -34.58 -33.51 12.88
CA ASP A 498 -35.13 -34.86 12.70
C ASP A 498 -34.05 -35.91 13.04
N LEU A 499 -34.13 -36.43 14.24
CA LEU A 499 -33.20 -37.40 14.80
C LEU A 499 -33.82 -38.83 14.81
N ARG A 500 -34.91 -39.07 14.08
CA ARG A 500 -35.61 -40.37 14.11
C ARG A 500 -34.75 -41.55 13.66
N TYR A 501 -33.80 -41.33 12.76
CA TYR A 501 -32.91 -42.38 12.30
C TYR A 501 -31.76 -42.72 13.25
N ILE A 502 -31.44 -41.80 14.18
CA ILE A 502 -30.30 -41.97 15.08
C ILE A 502 -30.79 -42.31 16.49
N THR A 503 -31.71 -41.54 17.01
CA THR A 503 -32.17 -41.60 18.42
C THR A 503 -33.69 -41.78 18.53
N GLY A 504 -34.42 -41.81 17.41
CA GLY A 504 -35.84 -42.17 17.37
C GLY A 504 -36.82 -41.04 17.69
N TYR A 505 -36.47 -39.74 17.52
CA TYR A 505 -37.37 -38.65 17.82
C TYR A 505 -37.11 -37.41 16.95
N ARG A 506 -38.05 -36.45 16.96
CA ARG A 506 -37.87 -35.10 16.46
C ARG A 506 -37.78 -34.10 17.60
N GLU A 507 -37.01 -33.06 17.41
CA GLU A 507 -36.80 -31.99 18.36
C GLU A 507 -37.01 -30.62 17.73
N ARG A 508 -37.76 -29.77 18.41
CA ARG A 508 -37.87 -28.34 18.13
C ARG A 508 -37.37 -27.57 19.33
N ARG A 509 -36.50 -26.59 19.08
CA ARG A 509 -36.04 -25.63 20.08
C ARG A 509 -36.29 -24.21 19.59
N ALA A 510 -36.94 -23.40 20.40
CA ALA A 510 -37.07 -21.97 20.20
C ALA A 510 -36.63 -21.27 21.47
N GLY A 511 -35.86 -20.23 21.35
CA GLY A 511 -35.35 -19.56 22.55
C GLY A 511 -34.69 -18.23 22.28
N PHE A 512 -34.37 -17.60 23.38
CA PHE A 512 -33.50 -16.43 23.38
C PHE A 512 -32.37 -16.60 24.39
N ALA A 513 -31.26 -15.90 24.16
CA ALA A 513 -30.16 -15.85 25.12
C ALA A 513 -29.66 -14.43 25.29
N LEU A 514 -29.22 -14.10 26.49
CA LEU A 514 -28.49 -12.88 26.80
C LEU A 514 -27.04 -13.27 27.10
N ARG A 515 -26.11 -12.54 26.53
CA ARG A 515 -24.67 -12.79 26.67
C ARG A 515 -23.98 -11.55 27.19
N THR A 516 -23.00 -11.76 28.05
CA THR A 516 -22.06 -10.70 28.44
C THR A 516 -20.68 -11.27 28.58
N GLY A 517 -19.67 -10.46 28.25
CA GLY A 517 -18.28 -10.89 28.33
C GLY A 517 -17.36 -9.71 28.63
N TYR A 518 -16.35 -9.93 29.44
CA TYR A 518 -15.36 -8.92 29.78
C TYR A 518 -13.96 -9.53 29.94
N GLU A 519 -12.97 -8.69 29.70
CA GLU A 519 -11.57 -9.05 29.91
C GLU A 519 -11.16 -8.68 31.33
N ILE A 520 -10.72 -9.67 32.09
CA ILE A 520 -10.18 -9.47 33.45
C ILE A 520 -8.75 -8.91 33.34
N ASN A 521 -7.98 -9.43 32.38
CA ASN A 521 -6.68 -8.94 31.98
C ASN A 521 -6.38 -9.38 30.53
N ASP A 522 -5.22 -9.02 29.97
CA ASP A 522 -4.82 -9.31 28.58
C ASP A 522 -4.82 -10.81 28.23
N ARG A 523 -4.82 -11.71 29.22
CA ARG A 523 -4.77 -13.17 29.04
C ARG A 523 -6.02 -13.90 29.53
N LEU A 524 -6.92 -13.23 30.24
CA LEU A 524 -8.06 -13.86 30.92
C LEU A 524 -9.36 -13.14 30.56
N ARG A 525 -10.25 -13.86 29.89
CA ARG A 525 -11.59 -13.39 29.53
C ARG A 525 -12.64 -14.25 30.19
N GLN A 526 -13.71 -13.64 30.67
CA GLN A 526 -14.88 -14.32 31.22
C GLN A 526 -16.13 -13.95 30.42
N ASN A 527 -16.89 -14.96 30.02
CA ASN A 527 -18.17 -14.82 29.35
C ASN A 527 -19.28 -15.50 30.20
N TRP A 528 -20.42 -14.84 30.24
CA TRP A 528 -21.64 -15.35 30.85
C TRP A 528 -22.73 -15.40 29.79
N SER A 529 -23.58 -16.42 29.84
CA SER A 529 -24.81 -16.45 29.10
C SER A 529 -25.95 -17.00 29.91
N TYR A 530 -27.12 -16.40 29.72
CA TYR A 530 -28.40 -16.90 30.21
C TYR A 530 -29.27 -17.21 29.00
N ALA A 531 -29.81 -18.43 28.94
CA ALA A 531 -30.71 -18.84 27.87
C ALA A 531 -32.01 -19.38 28.42
N LEU A 532 -33.13 -18.96 27.80
CA LEU A 532 -34.45 -19.52 28.02
C LEU A 532 -34.88 -20.24 26.75
N ILE A 533 -35.10 -21.54 26.85
CA ILE A 533 -35.30 -22.42 25.68
C ILE A 533 -36.58 -23.21 25.86
N ASP A 534 -37.53 -23.03 24.98
CA ASP A 534 -38.69 -23.89 24.80
C ASP A 534 -38.26 -25.08 23.93
N ARG A 535 -38.17 -26.26 24.53
CA ARG A 535 -37.79 -27.51 23.88
C ARG A 535 -38.98 -28.41 23.75
N ASP A 536 -39.26 -28.93 22.57
CA ASP A 536 -40.34 -29.88 22.30
C ASP A 536 -39.76 -31.14 21.66
N ILE A 537 -39.95 -32.27 22.31
CA ILE A 537 -39.57 -33.60 21.83
C ILE A 537 -40.84 -34.32 21.41
N TYR A 538 -40.97 -34.60 20.12
CA TYR A 538 -42.16 -35.18 19.50
C TYR A 538 -41.80 -36.22 18.46
N ASP A 539 -42.81 -36.92 17.92
CA ASP A 539 -42.67 -37.96 16.93
C ASP A 539 -41.64 -39.04 17.35
N ILE A 540 -41.87 -39.59 18.55
CA ILE A 540 -40.96 -40.52 19.21
C ILE A 540 -41.28 -41.94 18.76
N ASN A 541 -40.29 -42.63 18.21
CA ASN A 541 -40.40 -44.01 17.78
C ASN A 541 -40.45 -44.97 18.97
N SER A 542 -41.11 -46.11 18.83
CA SER A 542 -41.22 -47.11 19.89
C SER A 542 -39.88 -47.71 20.36
N TYR A 543 -38.85 -47.61 19.52
CA TYR A 543 -37.50 -48.08 19.86
C TYR A 543 -36.62 -47.00 20.50
N ALA A 544 -37.13 -45.78 20.69
CA ALA A 544 -36.40 -44.74 21.38
C ALA A 544 -36.13 -45.12 22.82
N SER A 545 -35.01 -44.66 23.36
CA SER A 545 -34.65 -44.95 24.75
C SER A 545 -35.72 -44.50 25.74
N ARG A 546 -35.91 -45.19 26.88
CA ARG A 546 -36.83 -44.83 27.93
C ARG A 546 -36.65 -43.37 28.39
N PHE A 547 -35.41 -42.88 28.47
CA PHE A 547 -35.10 -41.51 28.84
C PHE A 547 -35.64 -40.47 27.83
N ILE A 548 -35.70 -40.81 26.56
CA ILE A 548 -36.30 -39.95 25.54
C ILE A 548 -37.82 -39.97 25.65
N GLN A 549 -38.41 -41.14 25.88
CA GLN A 549 -39.85 -41.29 26.08
C GLN A 549 -40.35 -40.51 27.30
N GLU A 550 -39.58 -40.52 28.39
CA GLU A 550 -39.88 -39.76 29.63
C GLU A 550 -39.76 -38.22 29.40
N GLN A 551 -38.99 -37.76 28.42
CA GLN A 551 -38.84 -36.35 28.05
C GLN A 551 -39.78 -35.90 26.94
N ALA A 552 -40.78 -36.71 26.59
CA ALA A 552 -41.74 -36.38 25.54
C ALA A 552 -42.52 -35.11 25.87
N GLY A 553 -42.75 -34.27 24.81
CA GLY A 553 -43.50 -33.04 24.92
C GLY A 553 -42.65 -31.79 25.15
N ARG A 554 -43.31 -30.75 25.62
CA ARG A 554 -42.70 -29.41 25.77
C ARG A 554 -42.07 -29.24 27.17
N THR A 555 -40.87 -28.72 27.19
CA THR A 555 -40.11 -28.42 28.39
C THR A 555 -39.47 -27.04 28.26
N LEU A 556 -39.68 -26.20 29.25
CA LEU A 556 -39.02 -24.90 29.34
C LEU A 556 -37.71 -25.05 30.12
N LEU A 557 -36.59 -24.79 29.45
CA LEU A 557 -35.25 -24.87 30.02
C LEU A 557 -34.74 -23.45 30.32
N SER A 558 -34.29 -23.26 31.57
CA SER A 558 -33.58 -22.04 31.99
C SER A 558 -32.13 -22.43 32.28
N GLN A 559 -31.21 -21.86 31.54
CA GLN A 559 -29.80 -22.25 31.58
C GLN A 559 -28.90 -21.04 31.79
N VAL A 560 -28.03 -21.12 32.76
CA VAL A 560 -26.90 -20.21 32.97
C VAL A 560 -25.62 -20.95 32.61
N SER A 561 -24.77 -20.31 31.83
CA SER A 561 -23.43 -20.83 31.56
C SER A 561 -22.37 -19.75 31.72
N THR A 562 -21.19 -20.17 32.15
CA THR A 562 -20.00 -19.30 32.21
C THR A 562 -18.83 -20.00 31.57
N THR A 563 -18.02 -19.21 30.85
CA THR A 563 -16.81 -19.70 30.20
C THR A 563 -15.67 -18.77 30.58
N VAL A 564 -14.60 -19.34 31.07
CA VAL A 564 -13.35 -18.64 31.37
C VAL A 564 -12.32 -19.11 30.34
N THR A 565 -11.71 -18.17 29.64
CA THR A 565 -10.68 -18.44 28.63
C THR A 565 -9.37 -17.78 29.06
N TYR A 566 -8.29 -18.60 29.11
CA TYR A 566 -6.94 -18.17 29.43
C TYR A 566 -6.03 -18.33 28.21
#